data_0e6029f7209d9f127ce0abf22e69f950
#
_entry.id   0e6029f7209d9f127ce0abf22e69f950
#
_cell.length_a   1.000
_cell.length_b   1.000
_cell.length_c   1.000
_cell.angle_alpha   90.00
_cell.angle_beta   90.00
_cell.angle_gamma   90.00
#
_symmetry.space_group_name_H-M   'P 1'
#
loop_
_entity.id
_entity.type
_entity.pdbx_description
1 polymer ?
#
loop_
_entity_poly.entity_id
_entity_poly.type
_entity_poly.pdbx_seq_one_letter_code
_entity_poly.pdbx_strand_id
1 'polypeptide(L)'
;MSGHELVRPSRDGDQFHYHWAARQCLKLLPGQTDLVAITIEGASAKEDESDEIEAGEQLIDVGLYFGAESLHKARLIRYIQLKHSTRAANEPWTASGLKKTIKGFAERYVQLVERFNDADVIQRFRFEFITNRPIETKVREALADLASGNAAQHPNLHKVLIEYAGIDKTQAAQFFKLFFTKGGEGALWEQRHLLAYDISAYLPDADYDAPIQLKDLITRKATTEFESDPSIHRHDVLRALKASEEQLQPAPCLISDQAGTLPREQEQEILQALLAAEHPIVIHADGGVGKSVLAARLVASMPIGSEAVLYDCFGDGLYRSSINFRHRHRDALVQIANELAAQGLCHPLIPTAYADTKQYMRAFLHRLKQAVELLRASAPEALLCLIIDAADNAEMAAEEQGEPSSFVRDLIRIPLPDGIRLAFTCRTHRRSRLGASPEAHEIELRPFSENESHTIFVDSILQRPVMTLQNLLFSAVRTRASRHW
;
A
#
# COMPACT_ATOMS: atom_id res chain seq x y z
N MET A 1 21.23 -11.49 43.68
CA MET A 1 19.93 -11.36 43.01
C MET A 1 19.38 -12.74 42.81
N SER A 2 18.14 -13.00 43.24
CA SER A 2 17.51 -14.33 43.06
C SER A 2 17.20 -14.51 41.56
N GLY A 3 17.30 -15.76 41.04
CA GLY A 3 17.04 -16.08 39.62
C GLY A 3 15.67 -15.61 39.10
N HIS A 4 14.67 -15.41 39.97
CA HIS A 4 13.36 -14.88 39.64
C HIS A 4 13.38 -13.38 39.23
N GLU A 5 14.35 -12.60 39.66
CA GLU A 5 14.45 -11.17 39.33
C GLU A 5 14.97 -10.91 37.89
N LEU A 6 15.61 -11.88 37.26
CA LEU A 6 16.15 -11.76 35.87
C LEU A 6 15.17 -12.25 34.77
N VAL A 7 14.24 -13.13 35.08
CA VAL A 7 13.34 -13.74 34.09
C VAL A 7 12.31 -12.75 33.53
N ARG A 8 11.71 -11.89 34.36
CA ARG A 8 10.71 -10.93 33.92
C ARG A 8 11.27 -9.86 32.96
N PRO A 9 12.42 -9.22 33.26
CA PRO A 9 13.03 -8.26 32.32
C PRO A 9 13.43 -8.86 30.98
N SER A 10 13.86 -10.12 30.93
CA SER A 10 14.14 -10.80 29.66
C SER A 10 12.87 -10.98 28.82
N ARG A 11 11.78 -11.45 29.45
CA ARG A 11 10.48 -11.57 28.77
C ARG A 11 9.92 -10.23 28.28
N ASP A 12 10.13 -9.14 29.03
CA ASP A 12 9.75 -7.80 28.59
C ASP A 12 10.56 -7.37 27.34
N GLY A 13 11.82 -7.78 27.26
CA GLY A 13 12.68 -7.57 26.09
C GLY A 13 12.10 -8.25 24.84
N ASP A 14 11.81 -9.55 24.91
CA ASP A 14 11.24 -10.31 23.79
C ASP A 14 9.89 -9.71 23.38
N GLN A 15 9.03 -9.37 24.34
CA GLN A 15 7.73 -8.76 24.03
C GLN A 15 7.87 -7.38 23.38
N PHE A 16 8.88 -6.59 23.74
CA PHE A 16 9.18 -5.31 23.09
C PHE A 16 9.58 -5.56 21.61
N HIS A 17 10.48 -6.51 21.36
CA HIS A 17 10.91 -6.88 20.01
C HIS A 17 9.70 -7.27 19.14
N TYR A 18 8.83 -8.12 19.65
CA TYR A 18 7.66 -8.62 18.89
C TYR A 18 6.64 -7.52 18.57
N HIS A 19 6.34 -6.61 19.51
CA HIS A 19 5.43 -5.50 19.23
C HIS A 19 6.04 -4.48 18.27
N TRP A 20 7.33 -4.20 18.43
CA TRP A 20 8.04 -3.31 17.51
C TRP A 20 8.10 -3.89 16.10
N ALA A 21 8.44 -5.16 15.95
CA ALA A 21 8.48 -5.87 14.67
C ALA A 21 7.09 -5.95 14.03
N ALA A 22 6.03 -6.22 14.81
CA ALA A 22 4.65 -6.23 14.32
C ALA A 22 4.26 -4.90 13.68
N ARG A 23 4.67 -3.77 14.28
CA ARG A 23 4.45 -2.44 13.68
C ARG A 23 5.22 -2.25 12.36
N GLN A 24 6.44 -2.80 12.25
CA GLN A 24 7.15 -2.75 10.98
C GLN A 24 6.46 -3.60 9.90
N CYS A 25 5.84 -4.73 10.26
CA CYS A 25 5.13 -5.59 9.32
C CYS A 25 3.95 -4.89 8.65
N LEU A 26 3.31 -3.92 9.28
CA LEU A 26 2.27 -3.11 8.64
C LEU A 26 2.78 -2.33 7.43
N LYS A 27 4.08 -2.06 7.34
CA LYS A 27 4.71 -1.39 6.19
C LYS A 27 4.81 -2.27 4.94
N LEU A 28 4.50 -3.56 5.06
CA LEU A 28 4.33 -4.49 3.93
C LEU A 28 2.98 -4.31 3.21
N LEU A 29 2.00 -3.66 3.85
CA LEU A 29 0.63 -3.56 3.35
C LEU A 29 0.43 -2.56 2.21
N PRO A 30 1.07 -1.38 2.17
CA PRO A 30 0.93 -0.45 1.04
C PRO A 30 1.40 -1.07 -0.27
N GLY A 31 0.62 -0.91 -1.35
CA GLY A 31 0.91 -1.51 -2.66
C GLY A 31 2.19 -0.99 -3.33
N GLN A 32 2.60 0.23 -3.02
CA GLN A 32 3.81 0.88 -3.57
C GLN A 32 5.03 0.74 -2.65
N THR A 33 4.97 -0.09 -1.60
CA THR A 33 6.14 -0.30 -0.75
C THR A 33 7.21 -1.12 -1.46
N ASP A 34 8.45 -0.70 -1.30
CA ASP A 34 9.61 -1.49 -1.71
C ASP A 34 9.98 -2.57 -0.70
N LEU A 35 9.42 -2.51 0.52
CA LEU A 35 9.64 -3.50 1.56
C LEU A 35 8.95 -4.80 1.16
N VAL A 36 9.71 -5.86 0.93
CA VAL A 36 9.18 -7.14 0.43
C VAL A 36 9.14 -8.24 1.48
N ALA A 37 10.04 -8.17 2.47
CA ALA A 37 10.10 -9.14 3.56
C ALA A 37 10.65 -8.54 4.85
N ILE A 38 10.26 -9.12 5.97
CA ILE A 38 10.80 -8.85 7.30
C ILE A 38 11.17 -10.18 7.94
N THR A 39 12.38 -10.29 8.51
CA THR A 39 12.79 -11.47 9.28
C THR A 39 12.85 -11.16 10.76
N ILE A 40 12.71 -12.19 11.58
CA ILE A 40 12.73 -12.11 13.04
C ILE A 40 13.80 -13.08 13.56
N GLU A 41 14.61 -12.60 14.53
CA GLU A 41 15.67 -13.38 15.19
C GLU A 41 16.69 -14.00 14.22
N GLY A 42 17.07 -13.21 13.20
CA GLY A 42 18.08 -13.60 12.22
C GLY A 42 17.90 -12.96 10.83
N ALA A 43 18.77 -13.36 9.93
CA ALA A 43 18.72 -12.99 8.53
C ALA A 43 17.71 -13.90 7.76
N SER A 44 17.39 -13.55 6.51
CA SER A 44 16.55 -14.39 5.67
C SER A 44 17.29 -15.65 5.21
N ALA A 45 16.62 -16.78 5.25
CA ALA A 45 17.12 -18.03 4.66
C ALA A 45 17.41 -17.91 3.13
N LYS A 46 16.92 -16.86 2.47
CA LYS A 46 17.16 -16.57 1.05
C LYS A 46 18.35 -15.65 0.82
N GLU A 47 19.01 -15.18 1.89
CA GLU A 47 20.23 -14.38 1.74
C GLU A 47 21.34 -15.19 1.10
N ASP A 48 21.50 -16.43 1.52
CA ASP A 48 22.57 -17.31 1.09
C ASP A 48 22.07 -18.76 0.89
N GLU A 49 22.75 -19.50 0.00
CA GLU A 49 22.55 -20.94 -0.20
C GLU A 49 23.38 -21.79 0.80
N SER A 50 24.16 -21.15 1.70
CA SER A 50 24.99 -21.85 2.69
C SER A 50 24.27 -21.96 4.04
N ASP A 51 24.31 -23.15 4.63
CA ASP A 51 23.74 -23.46 5.96
C ASP A 51 24.62 -22.95 7.13
N GLU A 52 25.69 -22.19 6.85
CA GLU A 52 26.58 -21.69 7.89
C GLU A 52 26.09 -20.37 8.46
N ILE A 53 25.96 -20.29 9.82
CA ILE A 53 25.64 -19.06 10.53
C ILE A 53 26.79 -18.07 10.30
N GLU A 54 26.49 -16.95 9.69
CA GLU A 54 27.46 -15.91 9.43
C GLU A 54 27.75 -15.03 10.67
N ALA A 55 28.93 -14.45 10.70
CA ALA A 55 29.33 -13.56 11.80
C ALA A 55 28.33 -12.39 11.95
N GLY A 56 27.97 -12.09 13.21
CA GLY A 56 27.03 -11.01 13.54
C GLY A 56 25.55 -11.35 13.34
N GLU A 57 25.19 -12.46 12.76
CA GLU A 57 23.79 -12.86 12.54
C GLU A 57 23.00 -12.96 13.86
N GLN A 58 23.64 -13.47 14.91
CA GLN A 58 23.08 -13.55 16.27
C GLN A 58 22.68 -12.20 16.88
N LEU A 59 23.06 -11.09 16.25
CA LEU A 59 22.72 -9.73 16.69
C LEU A 59 21.53 -9.15 15.92
N ILE A 60 21.06 -9.85 14.88
CA ILE A 60 19.95 -9.38 14.05
C ILE A 60 18.64 -9.82 14.71
N ASP A 61 18.04 -8.92 15.46
CA ASP A 61 16.70 -9.16 16.02
C ASP A 61 15.62 -9.00 14.94
N VAL A 62 15.83 -8.09 13.95
CA VAL A 62 14.92 -7.87 12.81
C VAL A 62 15.70 -7.52 11.55
N GLY A 63 15.41 -8.19 10.44
CA GLY A 63 15.88 -7.86 9.10
C GLY A 63 14.78 -7.23 8.25
N LEU A 64 15.06 -6.13 7.54
CA LEU A 64 14.13 -5.50 6.60
C LEU A 64 14.73 -5.55 5.19
N TYR A 65 14.00 -6.14 4.24
CA TYR A 65 14.46 -6.40 2.87
C TYR A 65 13.65 -5.57 1.87
N PHE A 66 14.33 -4.74 1.09
CA PHE A 66 13.72 -3.86 0.11
C PHE A 66 14.10 -4.27 -1.31
N GLY A 67 13.13 -4.32 -2.21
CA GLY A 67 13.27 -4.74 -3.61
C GLY A 67 13.32 -6.26 -3.79
N ALA A 68 14.15 -6.96 -3.05
CA ALA A 68 14.22 -8.43 -3.04
C ALA A 68 14.74 -8.95 -1.70
N GLU A 69 14.54 -10.23 -1.41
CA GLU A 69 14.93 -10.87 -0.15
C GLU A 69 16.35 -11.46 -0.19
N SER A 70 16.98 -11.56 -1.37
CA SER A 70 18.34 -12.09 -1.49
C SER A 70 19.41 -11.02 -1.40
N LEU A 71 20.60 -11.34 -0.86
CA LEU A 71 21.73 -10.43 -0.76
C LEU A 71 22.11 -9.79 -2.09
N HIS A 72 22.08 -10.57 -3.20
CA HIS A 72 22.51 -10.09 -4.52
C HIS A 72 21.48 -9.17 -5.20
N LYS A 73 20.19 -9.34 -4.94
CA LYS A 73 19.10 -8.63 -5.65
C LYS A 73 18.45 -7.53 -4.81
N ALA A 74 18.64 -7.55 -3.49
CA ALA A 74 18.08 -6.54 -2.62
C ALA A 74 18.61 -5.15 -2.97
N ARG A 75 17.70 -4.18 -3.05
CA ARG A 75 18.06 -2.76 -3.20
C ARG A 75 18.63 -2.19 -1.91
N LEU A 76 18.05 -2.59 -0.78
CA LEU A 76 18.49 -2.19 0.56
C LEU A 76 18.15 -3.30 1.55
N ILE A 77 19.07 -3.61 2.47
CA ILE A 77 18.86 -4.49 3.61
C ILE A 77 19.20 -3.69 4.87
N ARG A 78 18.33 -3.75 5.86
CA ARG A 78 18.54 -3.13 7.16
C ARG A 78 18.56 -4.21 8.24
N TYR A 79 19.69 -4.39 8.87
CA TYR A 79 19.87 -5.27 10.03
C TYR A 79 19.69 -4.48 11.29
N ILE A 80 18.77 -4.88 12.14
CA ILE A 80 18.35 -4.12 13.30
C ILE A 80 18.54 -4.97 14.54
N GLN A 81 19.26 -4.40 15.51
CA GLN A 81 19.30 -4.89 16.88
C GLN A 81 18.40 -4.05 17.77
N LEU A 82 17.52 -4.73 18.49
CA LEU A 82 16.60 -4.12 19.44
C LEU A 82 17.09 -4.35 20.88
N LYS A 83 17.04 -3.33 21.71
CA LYS A 83 17.33 -3.46 23.14
C LYS A 83 16.30 -2.70 23.96
N HIS A 84 15.73 -3.39 24.93
CA HIS A 84 14.75 -2.83 25.85
C HIS A 84 15.20 -2.96 27.30
N SER A 85 14.90 -1.97 28.10
CA SER A 85 15.08 -2.02 29.54
C SER A 85 13.90 -1.35 30.26
N THR A 86 13.31 -2.09 31.19
CA THR A 86 12.28 -1.56 32.08
C THR A 86 12.92 -0.82 33.27
N ARG A 87 14.00 -1.35 33.80
CA ARG A 87 14.67 -0.81 35.03
C ARG A 87 15.53 0.40 34.74
N ALA A 88 16.27 0.40 33.64
CA ALA A 88 17.21 1.45 33.25
C ALA A 88 16.66 2.33 32.12
N ALA A 89 15.34 2.47 31.98
CA ALA A 89 14.72 3.19 30.87
C ALA A 89 15.23 4.63 30.68
N ASN A 90 15.56 5.31 31.79
CA ASN A 90 16.05 6.69 31.78
C ASN A 90 17.59 6.79 31.81
N GLU A 91 18.32 5.68 31.95
CA GLU A 91 19.76 5.67 31.94
C GLU A 91 20.30 5.65 30.52
N PRO A 92 21.13 6.63 30.10
CA PRO A 92 21.67 6.66 28.75
C PRO A 92 22.55 5.44 28.43
N TRP A 93 22.48 4.97 27.21
CA TRP A 93 23.46 4.04 26.66
C TRP A 93 24.79 4.73 26.48
N THR A 94 25.83 4.15 27.06
CA THR A 94 27.22 4.59 26.91
C THR A 94 27.91 3.84 25.77
N ALA A 95 29.08 4.29 25.36
CA ALA A 95 29.88 3.59 24.36
C ALA A 95 30.17 2.13 24.75
N SER A 96 30.47 1.86 26.03
CA SER A 96 30.75 0.51 26.52
C SER A 96 29.55 -0.43 26.36
N GLY A 97 28.34 0.10 26.50
CA GLY A 97 27.11 -0.65 26.27
C GLY A 97 26.93 -1.07 24.80
N LEU A 98 27.42 -0.28 23.85
CA LEU A 98 27.35 -0.55 22.42
C LEU A 98 28.44 -1.48 21.89
N LYS A 99 29.45 -1.83 22.73
CA LYS A 99 30.63 -2.58 22.30
C LYS A 99 30.30 -3.86 21.54
N LYS A 100 29.41 -4.71 22.07
CA LYS A 100 29.01 -5.99 21.41
C LYS A 100 28.34 -5.76 20.09
N THR A 101 27.40 -4.80 20.02
CA THR A 101 26.67 -4.43 18.82
C THR A 101 27.60 -3.93 17.72
N ILE A 102 28.49 -2.98 18.07
CA ILE A 102 29.45 -2.40 17.12
C ILE A 102 30.36 -3.50 16.58
N LYS A 103 30.91 -4.36 17.46
CA LYS A 103 31.81 -5.45 17.07
C LYS A 103 31.13 -6.40 16.10
N GLY A 104 29.97 -6.96 16.45
CA GLY A 104 29.31 -7.97 15.61
C GLY A 104 28.79 -7.42 14.29
N PHE A 105 28.28 -6.18 14.26
CA PHE A 105 27.91 -5.56 13.00
C PHE A 105 29.12 -5.18 12.13
N ALA A 106 30.26 -4.83 12.74
CA ALA A 106 31.50 -4.63 12.01
C ALA A 106 32.04 -5.93 11.39
N GLU A 107 31.95 -7.05 12.12
CA GLU A 107 32.29 -8.38 11.59
C GLU A 107 31.39 -8.75 10.39
N ARG A 108 30.07 -8.51 10.48
CA ARG A 108 29.13 -8.70 9.37
C ARG A 108 29.46 -7.80 8.18
N TYR A 109 29.80 -6.53 8.44
CA TYR A 109 30.22 -5.61 7.41
C TYR A 109 31.44 -6.12 6.62
N VAL A 110 32.47 -6.64 7.33
CA VAL A 110 33.67 -7.20 6.66
C VAL A 110 33.30 -8.35 5.74
N GLN A 111 32.48 -9.29 6.20
CA GLN A 111 32.01 -10.39 5.33
C GLN A 111 31.26 -9.91 4.11
N LEU A 112 30.42 -8.88 4.26
CA LEU A 112 29.69 -8.30 3.13
C LEU A 112 30.67 -7.62 2.14
N VAL A 113 31.72 -6.97 2.60
CA VAL A 113 32.74 -6.35 1.75
C VAL A 113 33.57 -7.41 1.02
N GLU A 114 33.82 -8.56 1.64
CA GLU A 114 34.51 -9.70 0.99
C GLU A 114 33.68 -10.28 -0.17
N ARG A 115 32.34 -10.26 -0.07
CA ARG A 115 31.43 -10.75 -1.13
C ARG A 115 31.12 -9.71 -2.19
N PHE A 116 31.00 -8.46 -1.77
CA PHE A 116 30.67 -7.32 -2.59
C PHE A 116 31.82 -6.32 -2.52
N ASN A 117 31.81 -5.29 -3.28
CA ASN A 117 32.75 -4.17 -3.09
C ASN A 117 32.20 -3.16 -2.09
N ASP A 118 33.06 -2.32 -1.52
CA ASP A 118 32.70 -1.27 -0.55
C ASP A 118 31.56 -0.36 -1.04
N ALA A 119 31.56 0.02 -2.33
CA ALA A 119 30.54 0.91 -2.88
C ALA A 119 29.13 0.27 -2.86
N ASP A 120 29.05 -1.01 -3.22
CA ASP A 120 27.79 -1.76 -3.20
C ASP A 120 27.28 -1.93 -1.76
N VAL A 121 28.18 -2.25 -0.82
CA VAL A 121 27.80 -2.41 0.60
C VAL A 121 27.28 -1.08 1.16
N ILE A 122 27.96 0.05 0.87
CA ILE A 122 27.52 1.37 1.34
C ILE A 122 26.13 1.75 0.80
N GLN A 123 25.78 1.37 -0.41
CA GLN A 123 24.47 1.67 -0.95
C GLN A 123 23.37 0.77 -0.40
N ARG A 124 23.67 -0.50 -0.17
CA ARG A 124 22.68 -1.55 0.01
C ARG A 124 22.48 -2.01 1.45
N PHE A 125 23.36 -1.69 2.39
CA PHE A 125 23.27 -2.20 3.76
C PHE A 125 23.18 -1.07 4.79
N ARG A 126 22.44 -1.33 5.87
CA ARG A 126 22.37 -0.48 7.06
C ARG A 126 22.37 -1.36 8.31
N PHE A 127 23.07 -0.93 9.33
CA PHE A 127 23.15 -1.57 10.65
C PHE A 127 22.53 -0.63 11.66
N GLU A 128 21.53 -1.07 12.40
CA GLU A 128 20.77 -0.19 13.28
C GLU A 128 20.69 -0.75 14.70
N PHE A 129 20.96 0.10 15.66
CA PHE A 129 20.72 -0.15 17.07
C PHE A 129 19.56 0.70 17.56
N ILE A 130 18.47 0.04 17.99
CA ILE A 130 17.25 0.71 18.41
C ILE A 130 16.92 0.33 19.86
N THR A 131 16.57 1.32 20.69
CA THR A 131 16.32 1.10 22.11
C THR A 131 15.33 2.11 22.69
N ASN A 132 14.60 1.69 23.75
CA ASN A 132 13.76 2.61 24.52
C ASN A 132 14.55 3.56 25.43
N ARG A 133 15.84 3.27 25.66
CA ARG A 133 16.71 4.13 26.49
C ARG A 133 17.25 5.30 25.67
N PRO A 134 17.54 6.46 26.28
CA PRO A 134 18.31 7.49 25.61
C PRO A 134 19.73 7.00 25.30
N ILE A 135 20.40 7.61 24.32
CA ILE A 135 21.82 7.38 24.02
C ILE A 135 22.57 8.63 24.45
N GLU A 136 23.66 8.45 25.14
CA GLU A 136 24.52 9.55 25.65
C GLU A 136 24.85 10.52 24.50
N THR A 137 24.66 11.82 24.73
CA THR A 137 24.87 12.86 23.71
C THR A 137 26.26 12.81 23.10
N LYS A 138 27.30 12.65 23.92
CA LYS A 138 28.67 12.52 23.42
C LYS A 138 28.89 11.30 22.51
N VAL A 139 28.19 10.19 22.79
CA VAL A 139 28.24 8.99 21.94
C VAL A 139 27.58 9.25 20.60
N ARG A 140 26.41 9.91 20.58
CA ARG A 140 25.75 10.28 19.34
C ARG A 140 26.57 11.24 18.48
N GLU A 141 27.20 12.26 19.12
CA GLU A 141 28.07 13.20 18.43
C GLU A 141 29.30 12.49 17.86
N ALA A 142 29.95 11.61 18.64
CA ALA A 142 31.10 10.85 18.16
C ALA A 142 30.75 9.89 17.01
N LEU A 143 29.58 9.23 17.04
CA LEU A 143 29.10 8.40 15.93
C LEU A 143 28.80 9.23 14.69
N ALA A 144 28.20 10.42 14.85
CA ALA A 144 27.91 11.33 13.75
C ALA A 144 29.20 11.87 13.10
N ASP A 145 30.20 12.22 13.90
CA ASP A 145 31.52 12.64 13.41
C ASP A 145 32.21 11.51 12.61
N LEU A 146 32.17 10.27 13.14
CA LEU A 146 32.70 9.08 12.46
C LEU A 146 32.00 8.82 11.12
N ALA A 147 30.67 8.92 11.11
CA ALA A 147 29.87 8.71 9.90
C ALA A 147 30.14 9.76 8.82
N SER A 148 30.36 11.01 9.22
CA SER A 148 30.56 12.15 8.30
C SER A 148 32.04 12.37 7.93
N GLY A 149 32.98 11.73 8.63
CA GLY A 149 34.42 11.98 8.47
C GLY A 149 34.85 13.36 8.99
N ASN A 150 34.05 13.97 9.87
CA ASN A 150 34.35 15.27 10.47
C ASN A 150 35.46 15.19 11.54
N ALA A 151 36.01 16.34 11.89
CA ALA A 151 36.95 16.44 13.02
C ALA A 151 36.24 16.00 14.30
N ALA A 152 36.92 15.15 15.09
CA ALA A 152 36.38 14.56 16.28
C ALA A 152 36.16 15.61 17.38
N GLN A 153 34.89 15.83 17.75
CA GLN A 153 34.55 16.63 18.95
C GLN A 153 34.97 15.90 20.23
N HIS A 154 34.98 14.56 20.20
CA HIS A 154 35.35 13.69 21.32
C HIS A 154 36.45 12.70 20.93
N PRO A 155 37.73 13.12 20.76
CA PRO A 155 38.81 12.28 20.19
C PRO A 155 39.03 10.94 20.90
N ASN A 156 38.95 10.92 22.24
CA ASN A 156 39.11 9.69 23.02
C ASN A 156 37.95 8.70 22.75
N LEU A 157 36.73 9.20 22.61
CA LEU A 157 35.57 8.38 22.34
C LEU A 157 35.60 7.84 20.92
N HIS A 158 36.02 8.65 19.94
CA HIS A 158 36.28 8.18 18.56
C HIS A 158 37.25 6.98 18.55
N LYS A 159 38.40 7.10 19.25
CA LYS A 159 39.36 6.01 19.34
C LYS A 159 38.73 4.74 19.93
N VAL A 160 37.98 4.87 21.03
CA VAL A 160 37.31 3.75 21.71
C VAL A 160 36.25 3.08 20.77
N LEU A 161 35.48 3.86 20.04
CA LEU A 161 34.46 3.32 19.12
C LEU A 161 35.13 2.55 17.96
N ILE A 162 36.22 3.05 17.39
CA ILE A 162 37.00 2.36 16.37
C ILE A 162 37.61 1.07 16.94
N GLU A 163 38.16 1.10 18.14
CA GLU A 163 38.67 -0.11 18.82
C GLU A 163 37.56 -1.15 19.04
N TYR A 164 36.34 -0.72 19.33
CA TYR A 164 35.20 -1.64 19.48
C TYR A 164 34.78 -2.31 18.19
N ALA A 165 34.93 -1.65 17.05
CA ALA A 165 34.68 -2.26 15.75
C ALA A 165 35.67 -3.40 15.44
N GLY A 166 36.90 -3.32 15.95
CA GLY A 166 37.90 -4.39 15.78
C GLY A 166 38.43 -4.59 14.38
N ILE A 167 38.24 -3.62 13.50
CA ILE A 167 38.64 -3.59 12.09
C ILE A 167 39.59 -2.44 11.83
N ASP A 168 40.25 -2.40 10.66
CA ASP A 168 41.18 -1.30 10.38
C ASP A 168 40.46 0.06 10.27
N LYS A 169 41.23 1.16 10.38
CA LYS A 169 40.66 2.52 10.44
C LYS A 169 39.89 2.90 9.16
N THR A 170 40.32 2.41 8.01
CA THR A 170 39.69 2.75 6.74
C THR A 170 38.33 2.05 6.64
N GLN A 171 38.28 0.75 6.96
CA GLN A 171 37.05 -0.03 7.05
C GLN A 171 36.13 0.51 8.13
N ALA A 172 36.65 0.89 9.31
CA ALA A 172 35.87 1.49 10.38
C ALA A 172 35.17 2.78 9.92
N ALA A 173 35.86 3.65 9.20
CA ALA A 173 35.26 4.87 8.68
C ALA A 173 34.10 4.59 7.68
N GLN A 174 34.18 3.53 6.87
CA GLN A 174 33.09 3.13 5.98
C GLN A 174 31.96 2.46 6.78
N PHE A 175 32.27 1.57 7.70
CA PHE A 175 31.29 0.93 8.56
C PHE A 175 30.43 1.95 9.34
N PHE A 176 31.04 2.96 9.97
CA PHE A 176 30.28 3.95 10.74
C PHE A 176 29.35 4.82 9.89
N LYS A 177 29.54 4.93 8.58
CA LYS A 177 28.55 5.54 7.65
C LYS A 177 27.26 4.71 7.54
N LEU A 178 27.34 3.41 7.85
CA LEU A 178 26.25 2.46 7.76
C LEU A 178 25.63 2.15 9.12
N PHE A 179 26.28 2.56 10.22
CA PHE A 179 25.85 2.26 11.57
C PHE A 179 25.03 3.41 12.16
N PHE A 180 23.77 3.14 12.42
CA PHE A 180 22.79 4.10 12.94
C PHE A 180 22.33 3.71 14.33
N THR A 181 22.04 4.71 15.15
CA THR A 181 21.50 4.49 16.50
C THR A 181 20.24 5.31 16.71
N LYS A 182 19.21 4.69 17.29
CA LYS A 182 17.95 5.34 17.67
C LYS A 182 17.62 5.00 19.12
N GLY A 183 17.72 6.00 19.99
CA GLY A 183 17.29 5.91 21.38
C GLY A 183 15.96 6.59 21.61
N GLY A 184 15.31 6.28 22.75
CA GLY A 184 14.05 6.90 23.14
C GLY A 184 12.82 6.35 22.40
N GLU A 185 12.90 5.11 21.87
CA GLU A 185 11.68 4.41 21.41
C GLU A 185 10.69 4.25 22.57
N GLY A 186 9.41 4.22 22.26
CA GLY A 186 8.38 3.97 23.27
C GLY A 186 8.64 2.66 24.03
N ALA A 187 8.39 2.66 25.31
CA ALA A 187 8.52 1.47 26.16
C ALA A 187 7.52 0.38 25.74
N LEU A 188 7.65 -0.84 26.29
CA LEU A 188 6.81 -1.98 25.90
C LEU A 188 5.31 -1.67 25.94
N TRP A 189 4.82 -0.97 26.97
CA TRP A 189 3.41 -0.62 27.05
C TRP A 189 2.98 0.37 25.96
N GLU A 190 3.85 1.30 25.58
CA GLU A 190 3.62 2.24 24.48
C GLU A 190 3.62 1.51 23.14
N GLN A 191 4.54 0.54 22.92
CA GLN A 191 4.54 -0.27 21.69
C GLN A 191 3.23 -1.03 21.49
N ARG A 192 2.61 -1.50 22.57
CA ARG A 192 1.27 -2.15 22.51
C ARG A 192 0.19 -1.19 22.02
N HIS A 193 0.16 0.02 22.60
CA HIS A 193 -0.82 1.04 22.20
C HIS A 193 -0.57 1.53 20.78
N LEU A 194 0.69 1.75 20.41
CA LEU A 194 1.08 2.17 19.07
C LEU A 194 0.73 1.10 18.04
N LEU A 195 0.90 -0.19 18.34
CA LEU A 195 0.50 -1.27 17.42
C LEU A 195 -1.01 -1.23 17.16
N ALA A 196 -1.82 -1.11 18.19
CA ALA A 196 -3.27 -1.01 18.03
C ALA A 196 -3.68 0.24 17.24
N TYR A 197 -3.03 1.37 17.50
CA TYR A 197 -3.24 2.62 16.77
C TYR A 197 -2.83 2.48 15.29
N ASP A 198 -1.65 1.96 15.01
CA ASP A 198 -1.14 1.77 13.65
C ASP A 198 -2.05 0.83 12.84
N ILE A 199 -2.55 -0.26 13.44
CA ILE A 199 -3.52 -1.18 12.80
C ILE A 199 -4.83 -0.47 12.47
N SER A 200 -5.32 0.43 13.34
CA SER A 200 -6.57 1.14 13.11
C SER A 200 -6.56 2.00 11.83
N ALA A 201 -5.39 2.37 11.33
CA ALA A 201 -5.26 3.06 10.04
C ALA A 201 -5.65 2.18 8.85
N TYR A 202 -5.64 0.86 9.00
CA TYR A 202 -5.93 -0.11 7.93
C TYR A 202 -7.34 -0.70 8.00
N LEU A 203 -7.96 -0.75 9.19
CA LEU A 203 -9.25 -1.39 9.41
C LEU A 203 -10.41 -0.39 9.41
N PRO A 204 -11.65 -0.81 9.08
CA PRO A 204 -12.84 0.04 9.16
C PRO A 204 -13.35 0.22 10.60
N ASP A 205 -13.00 -0.71 11.49
CA ASP A 205 -13.45 -0.79 12.89
C ASP A 205 -12.29 -1.08 13.85
N ALA A 206 -12.57 -1.02 15.14
CA ALA A 206 -11.62 -1.40 16.19
C ALA A 206 -11.65 -2.92 16.40
N ASP A 207 -10.82 -3.66 15.69
CA ASP A 207 -10.62 -5.11 15.94
C ASP A 207 -9.60 -5.30 17.06
N TYR A 208 -10.06 -5.71 18.25
CA TYR A 208 -9.19 -5.99 19.40
C TYR A 208 -8.32 -7.24 19.22
N ASP A 209 -8.70 -8.16 18.34
CA ASP A 209 -7.94 -9.37 18.06
C ASP A 209 -6.76 -9.11 17.10
N ALA A 210 -6.89 -8.17 16.20
CA ALA A 210 -5.89 -7.89 15.17
C ALA A 210 -4.48 -7.65 15.72
N PRO A 211 -4.25 -6.82 16.77
CA PRO A 211 -2.95 -6.67 17.39
C PRO A 211 -2.40 -7.97 18.00
N ILE A 212 -3.29 -8.81 18.54
CA ILE A 212 -2.93 -10.10 19.14
C ILE A 212 -2.48 -11.08 18.07
N GLN A 213 -3.25 -11.19 16.98
CA GLN A 213 -2.96 -12.08 15.86
C GLN A 213 -1.66 -11.69 15.14
N LEU A 214 -1.47 -10.41 14.89
CA LEU A 214 -0.24 -9.93 14.25
C LEU A 214 0.98 -10.18 15.14
N LYS A 215 0.87 -9.90 16.44
CA LYS A 215 1.95 -10.20 17.39
C LYS A 215 2.20 -11.71 17.51
N ASP A 216 1.16 -12.56 17.45
CA ASP A 216 1.30 -14.01 17.49
C ASP A 216 2.05 -14.54 16.25
N LEU A 217 1.77 -13.99 15.06
CA LEU A 217 2.55 -14.27 13.85
C LEU A 217 4.05 -14.02 14.10
N ILE A 218 4.41 -12.85 14.65
CA ILE A 218 5.81 -12.53 14.97
C ILE A 218 6.40 -13.51 15.96
N THR A 219 5.66 -13.84 17.02
CA THR A 219 6.12 -14.77 18.06
C THR A 219 6.42 -16.15 17.49
N ARG A 220 5.56 -16.66 16.61
CA ARG A 220 5.77 -17.97 15.96
C ARG A 220 6.99 -17.95 15.03
N LYS A 221 7.14 -16.90 14.23
CA LYS A 221 8.30 -16.74 13.32
C LYS A 221 9.63 -16.59 14.08
N ALA A 222 9.61 -16.20 15.35
CA ALA A 222 10.78 -16.12 16.24
C ALA A 222 11.10 -17.45 16.93
N THR A 223 10.38 -18.53 16.66
CA THR A 223 10.59 -19.86 17.27
C THR A 223 11.17 -20.86 16.27
N THR A 224 11.71 -21.96 16.78
CA THR A 224 12.24 -23.07 15.97
C THR A 224 11.22 -23.70 15.03
N GLU A 225 9.91 -23.46 15.24
CA GLU A 225 8.84 -23.90 14.33
C GLU A 225 9.04 -23.34 12.90
N PHE A 226 9.62 -22.15 12.77
CA PHE A 226 9.84 -21.48 11.50
C PHE A 226 11.31 -21.16 11.20
N GLU A 227 12.25 -21.90 11.80
CA GLU A 227 13.69 -21.70 11.60
C GLU A 227 14.09 -21.74 10.12
N SER A 228 13.45 -22.60 9.31
CA SER A 228 13.69 -22.69 7.86
C SER A 228 13.00 -21.59 7.04
N ASP A 229 12.06 -20.84 7.62
CA ASP A 229 11.34 -19.74 6.96
C ASP A 229 10.98 -18.63 7.96
N PRO A 230 11.98 -17.87 8.44
CA PRO A 230 11.76 -16.80 9.40
C PRO A 230 11.13 -15.55 8.78
N SER A 231 10.98 -15.52 7.46
CA SER A 231 10.50 -14.36 6.71
C SER A 231 9.00 -14.15 6.83
N ILE A 232 8.60 -12.90 6.91
CA ILE A 232 7.22 -12.42 6.92
C ILE A 232 7.02 -11.58 5.68
N HIS A 233 5.99 -11.93 4.90
CA HIS A 233 5.60 -11.24 3.68
C HIS A 233 4.23 -10.59 3.83
N ARG A 234 3.84 -9.76 2.87
CA ARG A 234 2.54 -9.08 2.83
C ARG A 234 1.35 -10.04 3.06
N HIS A 235 1.35 -11.19 2.41
CA HIS A 235 0.27 -12.18 2.53
C HIS A 235 0.16 -12.77 3.96
N ASP A 236 1.27 -12.90 4.70
CA ASP A 236 1.26 -13.36 6.09
C ASP A 236 0.60 -12.32 7.00
N VAL A 237 0.91 -11.03 6.77
CA VAL A 237 0.30 -9.93 7.51
C VAL A 237 -1.20 -9.83 7.22
N LEU A 238 -1.61 -9.94 5.96
CA LEU A 238 -3.03 -9.97 5.59
C LEU A 238 -3.75 -11.13 6.27
N ARG A 239 -3.15 -12.34 6.23
CA ARG A 239 -3.72 -13.51 6.90
C ARG A 239 -3.85 -13.32 8.41
N ALA A 240 -2.86 -12.71 9.07
CA ALA A 240 -2.94 -12.37 10.49
C ALA A 240 -4.07 -11.37 10.78
N LEU A 241 -4.36 -10.48 9.84
CA LEU A 241 -5.48 -9.54 9.89
C LEU A 241 -6.80 -10.15 9.33
N LYS A 242 -6.85 -11.47 9.13
CA LYS A 242 -8.02 -12.25 8.65
C LYS A 242 -8.50 -11.80 7.27
N ALA A 243 -7.58 -11.38 6.39
CA ALA A 243 -7.85 -10.95 5.03
C ALA A 243 -6.97 -11.65 3.99
N SER A 244 -7.32 -11.52 2.72
CA SER A 244 -6.53 -11.98 1.56
C SER A 244 -6.42 -10.87 0.51
N GLU A 245 -5.53 -11.05 -0.48
CA GLU A 245 -5.36 -10.09 -1.58
C GLU A 245 -6.66 -9.91 -2.39
N GLU A 246 -7.40 -11.00 -2.62
CA GLU A 246 -8.67 -10.97 -3.35
C GLU A 246 -9.74 -10.13 -2.62
N GLN A 247 -9.71 -10.14 -1.29
CA GLN A 247 -10.64 -9.34 -0.49
C GLN A 247 -10.31 -7.85 -0.48
N LEU A 248 -9.11 -7.47 -0.92
CA LEU A 248 -8.74 -6.06 -1.10
C LEU A 248 -9.28 -5.49 -2.41
N GLN A 249 -9.60 -6.34 -3.40
CA GLN A 249 -10.16 -5.94 -4.70
C GLN A 249 -11.41 -6.76 -5.02
N PRO A 250 -12.50 -6.62 -4.24
CA PRO A 250 -13.67 -7.48 -4.35
C PRO A 250 -14.53 -7.22 -5.59
N ALA A 251 -14.40 -6.04 -6.20
CA ALA A 251 -15.25 -5.60 -7.31
C ALA A 251 -14.45 -4.81 -8.37
N PRO A 252 -13.40 -5.39 -9.00
CA PRO A 252 -12.56 -4.69 -9.96
C PRO A 252 -13.39 -4.15 -11.15
N CYS A 253 -12.97 -3.02 -11.71
CA CYS A 253 -13.59 -2.43 -12.89
C CYS A 253 -13.40 -3.37 -14.10
N LEU A 254 -14.50 -3.69 -14.79
CA LEU A 254 -14.49 -4.53 -15.98
C LEU A 254 -14.72 -3.72 -17.26
N ILE A 255 -14.78 -2.40 -17.17
CA ILE A 255 -14.83 -1.52 -18.35
C ILE A 255 -13.45 -1.60 -19.02
N SER A 256 -13.45 -2.17 -20.24
CA SER A 256 -12.23 -2.34 -21.03
C SER A 256 -11.60 -0.98 -21.38
N ASP A 257 -10.29 -0.98 -21.54
CA ASP A 257 -9.58 0.20 -22.08
C ASP A 257 -10.21 0.61 -23.42
N GLN A 258 -10.56 1.90 -23.50
CA GLN A 258 -11.26 2.48 -24.63
C GLN A 258 -10.27 3.07 -25.67
N ALA A 259 -9.08 2.47 -25.79
CA ALA A 259 -8.12 2.84 -26.83
C ALA A 259 -8.78 2.78 -28.22
N GLY A 260 -8.79 3.91 -28.92
CA GLY A 260 -9.42 4.03 -30.23
C GLY A 260 -10.88 4.52 -30.24
N THR A 261 -11.46 4.85 -29.07
CA THR A 261 -12.75 5.55 -29.03
C THR A 261 -12.59 7.04 -29.34
N LEU A 262 -13.50 7.58 -30.12
CA LEU A 262 -13.48 9.00 -30.46
C LEU A 262 -14.01 9.88 -29.31
N PRO A 263 -13.42 11.06 -29.09
CA PRO A 263 -13.95 12.03 -28.15
C PRO A 263 -15.32 12.52 -28.60
N ARG A 264 -16.20 12.79 -27.64
CA ARG A 264 -17.48 13.41 -27.90
C ARG A 264 -17.38 14.93 -27.80
N GLU A 265 -18.22 15.63 -28.56
CA GLU A 265 -18.34 17.11 -28.45
C GLU A 265 -18.73 17.52 -27.03
N GLN A 266 -19.59 16.75 -26.34
CA GLN A 266 -20.03 16.99 -24.96
C GLN A 266 -18.98 16.66 -23.88
N GLU A 267 -17.94 15.91 -24.19
CA GLU A 267 -16.97 15.42 -23.20
C GLU A 267 -16.28 16.55 -22.44
N GLN A 268 -15.84 17.59 -23.16
CA GLN A 268 -15.17 18.72 -22.56
C GLN A 268 -16.11 19.56 -21.67
N GLU A 269 -17.35 19.73 -22.07
CA GLU A 269 -18.39 20.40 -21.28
C GLU A 269 -18.63 19.65 -19.95
N ILE A 270 -18.78 18.33 -20.03
CA ILE A 270 -19.01 17.49 -18.85
C ILE A 270 -17.78 17.48 -17.92
N LEU A 271 -16.57 17.40 -18.49
CA LEU A 271 -15.34 17.48 -17.69
C LEU A 271 -15.24 18.82 -16.94
N GLN A 272 -15.48 19.95 -17.60
CA GLN A 272 -15.47 21.25 -16.97
C GLN A 272 -16.54 21.36 -15.88
N ALA A 273 -17.75 20.87 -16.14
CA ALA A 273 -18.80 20.80 -15.13
C ALA A 273 -18.38 19.98 -13.91
N LEU A 274 -17.73 18.80 -14.12
CA LEU A 274 -17.26 17.93 -13.05
C LEU A 274 -16.17 18.63 -12.19
N LEU A 275 -15.20 19.26 -12.83
CA LEU A 275 -14.10 19.93 -12.12
C LEU A 275 -14.59 21.13 -11.30
N ALA A 276 -15.60 21.86 -11.79
CA ALA A 276 -16.18 23.00 -11.12
C ALA A 276 -17.27 22.65 -10.09
N ALA A 277 -17.73 21.39 -10.05
CA ALA A 277 -18.88 21.00 -9.24
C ALA A 277 -18.61 21.06 -7.73
N GLU A 278 -19.54 21.65 -6.99
CA GLU A 278 -19.59 21.60 -5.52
C GLU A 278 -20.52 20.48 -5.02
N HIS A 279 -21.42 20.02 -5.88
CA HIS A 279 -22.40 18.96 -5.62
C HIS A 279 -22.19 17.78 -6.60
N PRO A 280 -22.69 16.59 -6.27
CA PRO A 280 -22.59 15.43 -7.18
C PRO A 280 -23.22 15.70 -8.56
N ILE A 281 -22.57 15.19 -9.61
CA ILE A 281 -23.11 15.24 -10.98
C ILE A 281 -23.77 13.90 -11.32
N VAL A 282 -24.96 13.94 -11.90
CA VAL A 282 -25.68 12.79 -12.42
C VAL A 282 -25.74 12.86 -13.93
N ILE A 283 -24.94 12.04 -14.61
CA ILE A 283 -24.90 11.93 -16.07
C ILE A 283 -25.86 10.81 -16.49
N HIS A 284 -26.93 11.16 -17.19
CA HIS A 284 -27.92 10.15 -17.59
C HIS A 284 -28.12 10.09 -19.10
N ALA A 285 -28.41 8.90 -19.61
CA ALA A 285 -28.76 8.63 -21.00
C ALA A 285 -29.43 7.27 -21.15
N ASP A 286 -30.02 7.00 -22.29
CA ASP A 286 -30.52 5.68 -22.60
C ASP A 286 -29.42 4.62 -22.76
N GLY A 287 -29.82 3.35 -22.86
CA GLY A 287 -28.89 2.26 -23.08
C GLY A 287 -28.13 2.41 -24.41
N GLY A 288 -26.84 2.10 -24.42
CA GLY A 288 -26.03 2.13 -25.63
C GLY A 288 -25.51 3.50 -26.07
N VAL A 289 -25.87 4.60 -25.39
CA VAL A 289 -25.44 5.95 -25.76
C VAL A 289 -23.93 6.17 -25.49
N GLY A 290 -23.24 5.31 -24.73
CA GLY A 290 -21.79 5.38 -24.48
C GLY A 290 -21.40 6.01 -23.14
N LYS A 291 -22.24 5.91 -22.11
CA LYS A 291 -21.95 6.42 -20.73
C LYS A 291 -20.67 5.85 -20.13
N SER A 292 -20.49 4.53 -20.21
CA SER A 292 -19.30 3.86 -19.66
C SER A 292 -18.02 4.25 -20.41
N VAL A 293 -18.11 4.46 -21.73
CA VAL A 293 -17.00 4.99 -22.53
C VAL A 293 -16.65 6.41 -22.09
N LEU A 294 -17.67 7.28 -21.92
CA LEU A 294 -17.47 8.63 -21.40
C LEU A 294 -16.81 8.59 -20.01
N ALA A 295 -17.30 7.74 -19.10
CA ALA A 295 -16.74 7.60 -17.75
C ALA A 295 -15.24 7.25 -17.77
N ALA A 296 -14.85 6.27 -18.60
CA ALA A 296 -13.44 5.89 -18.77
C ALA A 296 -12.60 7.05 -19.38
N ARG A 297 -13.15 7.77 -20.35
CA ARG A 297 -12.47 8.91 -20.97
C ARG A 297 -12.31 10.11 -20.02
N LEU A 298 -13.28 10.36 -19.15
CA LEU A 298 -13.17 11.39 -18.12
C LEU A 298 -12.01 11.09 -17.17
N VAL A 299 -11.79 9.82 -16.78
CA VAL A 299 -10.62 9.42 -15.98
C VAL A 299 -9.32 9.76 -16.71
N ALA A 300 -9.22 9.41 -18.00
CA ALA A 300 -8.02 9.67 -18.79
C ALA A 300 -7.78 11.17 -19.09
N SER A 301 -8.80 12.01 -18.94
CA SER A 301 -8.76 13.44 -19.26
C SER A 301 -8.56 14.33 -18.04
N MET A 302 -8.23 13.75 -16.87
CA MET A 302 -8.00 14.55 -15.65
C MET A 302 -6.83 15.53 -15.81
N PRO A 303 -6.93 16.74 -15.24
CA PRO A 303 -5.82 17.68 -15.21
C PRO A 303 -4.59 17.10 -14.52
N ILE A 304 -3.41 17.55 -14.94
CA ILE A 304 -2.14 17.12 -14.35
C ILE A 304 -2.14 17.37 -12.84
N GLY A 305 -1.77 16.37 -12.06
CA GLY A 305 -1.75 16.40 -10.60
C GLY A 305 -3.08 16.02 -9.94
N SER A 306 -4.18 15.97 -10.72
CA SER A 306 -5.47 15.42 -10.26
C SER A 306 -5.59 13.95 -10.62
N GLU A 307 -6.37 13.21 -9.83
CA GLU A 307 -6.58 11.77 -10.01
C GLU A 307 -8.07 11.44 -10.09
N ALA A 308 -8.38 10.32 -10.74
CA ALA A 308 -9.73 9.81 -10.78
C ALA A 308 -9.78 8.28 -10.60
N VAL A 309 -10.84 7.82 -9.93
CA VAL A 309 -11.17 6.40 -9.80
C VAL A 309 -12.51 6.14 -10.46
N LEU A 310 -12.56 5.12 -11.32
CA LEU A 310 -13.77 4.64 -11.97
C LEU A 310 -14.27 3.38 -11.30
N TYR A 311 -15.45 3.43 -10.71
CA TYR A 311 -16.10 2.25 -10.16
C TYR A 311 -17.24 1.78 -11.07
N ASP A 312 -17.21 0.50 -11.44
CA ASP A 312 -18.15 -0.14 -12.34
C ASP A 312 -19.22 -0.91 -11.56
N CYS A 313 -20.42 -0.34 -11.42
CA CYS A 313 -21.55 -1.00 -10.77
C CYS A 313 -22.19 -2.11 -11.63
N PHE A 314 -21.97 -2.12 -12.95
CA PHE A 314 -22.57 -3.12 -13.84
C PHE A 314 -21.78 -4.43 -13.87
N GLY A 315 -20.41 -4.31 -13.94
CA GLY A 315 -19.51 -5.45 -13.89
C GLY A 315 -19.82 -6.53 -14.93
N ASP A 316 -20.07 -6.12 -16.17
CA ASP A 316 -20.46 -7.04 -17.28
C ASP A 316 -21.66 -7.95 -16.92
N GLY A 317 -22.64 -7.40 -16.20
CA GLY A 317 -23.83 -8.13 -15.73
C GLY A 317 -23.69 -8.78 -14.35
N LEU A 318 -22.50 -8.78 -13.74
CA LEU A 318 -22.25 -9.37 -12.40
C LEU A 318 -22.96 -8.63 -11.26
N TYR A 319 -23.52 -7.44 -11.48
CA TYR A 319 -24.24 -6.70 -10.43
C TYR A 319 -25.39 -7.50 -9.79
N ARG A 320 -25.92 -8.53 -10.47
CA ARG A 320 -26.94 -9.45 -9.94
C ARG A 320 -26.38 -10.71 -9.30
N SER A 321 -25.07 -10.84 -9.25
CA SER A 321 -24.42 -12.00 -8.61
C SER A 321 -24.76 -12.05 -7.13
N SER A 322 -25.03 -13.25 -6.62
CA SER A 322 -25.25 -13.51 -5.20
C SER A 322 -23.96 -13.76 -4.41
N ILE A 323 -22.80 -13.73 -5.08
CA ILE A 323 -21.48 -13.96 -4.50
C ILE A 323 -20.51 -12.80 -4.75
N ASN A 324 -20.68 -12.03 -5.81
CA ASN A 324 -19.84 -10.87 -6.14
C ASN A 324 -20.70 -9.60 -6.02
N PHE A 325 -20.69 -8.99 -4.86
CA PHE A 325 -21.54 -7.84 -4.57
C PHE A 325 -20.86 -6.54 -5.01
N ARG A 326 -21.45 -5.83 -5.97
CA ARG A 326 -20.97 -4.52 -6.43
C ARG A 326 -21.73 -3.34 -5.83
N HIS A 327 -22.82 -3.62 -5.10
CA HIS A 327 -23.71 -2.62 -4.52
C HIS A 327 -23.48 -2.40 -3.02
N ARG A 328 -22.80 -3.33 -2.33
CA ARG A 328 -22.58 -3.25 -0.90
C ARG A 328 -21.46 -2.29 -0.54
N HIS A 329 -21.62 -1.57 0.55
CA HIS A 329 -20.63 -0.64 1.06
C HIS A 329 -19.27 -1.31 1.28
N ARG A 330 -19.26 -2.50 1.87
CA ARG A 330 -18.03 -3.26 2.09
C ARG A 330 -17.25 -3.42 0.77
N ASP A 331 -17.91 -3.92 -0.26
CA ASP A 331 -17.22 -4.30 -1.50
C ASP A 331 -16.85 -3.06 -2.32
N ALA A 332 -17.79 -2.13 -2.51
CA ALA A 332 -17.55 -0.93 -3.31
C ALA A 332 -16.52 0.02 -2.68
N LEU A 333 -16.67 0.32 -1.38
CA LEU A 333 -15.79 1.29 -0.72
C LEU A 333 -14.39 0.71 -0.49
N VAL A 334 -14.26 -0.60 -0.25
CA VAL A 334 -12.97 -1.29 -0.19
C VAL A 334 -12.28 -1.25 -1.55
N GLN A 335 -13.01 -1.56 -2.65
CA GLN A 335 -12.46 -1.50 -3.99
C GLN A 335 -11.88 -0.11 -4.31
N ILE A 336 -12.72 0.93 -4.19
CA ILE A 336 -12.32 2.32 -4.51
C ILE A 336 -11.13 2.76 -3.63
N ALA A 337 -11.19 2.49 -2.32
CA ALA A 337 -10.11 2.84 -1.40
C ALA A 337 -8.80 2.14 -1.76
N ASN A 338 -8.85 0.88 -2.16
CA ASN A 338 -7.65 0.11 -2.49
C ASN A 338 -7.09 0.43 -3.88
N GLU A 339 -7.89 0.93 -4.82
CA GLU A 339 -7.38 1.53 -6.04
C GLU A 339 -6.58 2.81 -5.75
N LEU A 340 -7.06 3.67 -4.84
CA LEU A 340 -6.30 4.84 -4.37
C LEU A 340 -5.02 4.42 -3.60
N ALA A 341 -5.11 3.38 -2.78
CA ALA A 341 -3.95 2.84 -2.06
C ALA A 341 -2.91 2.23 -3.00
N ALA A 342 -3.32 1.61 -4.10
CA ALA A 342 -2.41 1.11 -5.14
C ALA A 342 -1.64 2.24 -5.85
N GLN A 343 -2.21 3.44 -5.90
CA GLN A 343 -1.55 4.66 -6.39
C GLN A 343 -0.70 5.36 -5.30
N GLY A 344 -0.70 4.84 -4.07
CA GLY A 344 0.04 5.42 -2.94
C GLY A 344 -0.64 6.61 -2.27
N LEU A 345 -1.91 6.87 -2.58
CA LEU A 345 -2.63 8.04 -2.10
C LEU A 345 -3.24 7.89 -0.70
N CYS A 346 -3.37 6.68 -0.20
CA CYS A 346 -3.85 6.39 1.15
C CYS A 346 -3.37 5.03 1.65
N HIS A 347 -3.67 4.71 2.90
CA HIS A 347 -3.50 3.35 3.41
C HIS A 347 -4.57 2.40 2.85
N PRO A 348 -4.23 1.12 2.56
CA PRO A 348 -5.22 0.12 2.16
C PRO A 348 -6.37 0.02 3.18
N LEU A 349 -7.57 -0.24 2.70
CA LEU A 349 -8.72 -0.58 3.53
C LEU A 349 -8.89 -2.09 3.55
N ILE A 350 -8.55 -2.71 4.68
CA ILE A 350 -8.67 -4.15 4.89
C ILE A 350 -10.07 -4.44 5.44
N PRO A 351 -10.90 -5.23 4.76
CA PRO A 351 -12.24 -5.52 5.21
C PRO A 351 -12.23 -6.45 6.44
N THR A 352 -13.11 -6.18 7.39
CA THR A 352 -13.34 -7.01 8.57
C THR A 352 -14.72 -7.67 8.53
N ALA A 353 -14.91 -8.72 9.32
CA ALA A 353 -16.16 -9.48 9.32
C ALA A 353 -17.32 -8.75 10.05
N TYR A 354 -16.99 -7.84 10.96
CA TYR A 354 -17.96 -7.27 11.90
C TYR A 354 -18.26 -5.78 11.67
N ALA A 355 -17.47 -5.12 10.82
CA ALA A 355 -17.70 -3.70 10.53
C ALA A 355 -19.03 -3.47 9.84
N ASP A 356 -19.77 -2.49 10.32
CA ASP A 356 -21.02 -2.05 9.74
C ASP A 356 -20.83 -1.03 8.61
N THR A 357 -21.92 -0.73 7.92
CA THR A 357 -21.96 0.25 6.82
C THR A 357 -21.40 1.61 7.21
N LYS A 358 -21.69 2.10 8.42
CA LYS A 358 -21.22 3.41 8.89
C LYS A 358 -19.71 3.42 9.15
N GLN A 359 -19.18 2.30 9.64
CA GLN A 359 -17.75 2.12 9.87
C GLN A 359 -16.99 2.10 8.54
N TYR A 360 -17.47 1.36 7.54
CA TYR A 360 -16.91 1.39 6.19
C TYR A 360 -16.95 2.80 5.59
N MET A 361 -18.08 3.49 5.68
CA MET A 361 -18.22 4.84 5.13
C MET A 361 -17.26 5.82 5.81
N ARG A 362 -17.12 5.77 7.14
CA ARG A 362 -16.18 6.63 7.89
C ARG A 362 -14.73 6.36 7.50
N ALA A 363 -14.36 5.09 7.43
CA ALA A 363 -13.01 4.66 7.05
C ALA A 363 -12.68 5.06 5.60
N PHE A 364 -13.65 4.99 4.71
CA PHE A 364 -13.54 5.43 3.32
C PHE A 364 -13.34 6.95 3.22
N LEU A 365 -14.19 7.74 3.87
CA LEU A 365 -14.05 9.20 3.87
C LEU A 365 -12.70 9.68 4.42
N HIS A 366 -12.17 8.98 5.42
CA HIS A 366 -10.83 9.28 5.94
C HIS A 366 -9.75 9.07 4.86
N ARG A 367 -9.86 8.00 4.05
CA ARG A 367 -8.93 7.73 2.95
C ARG A 367 -9.04 8.73 1.82
N LEU A 368 -10.25 9.15 1.49
CA LEU A 368 -10.45 10.21 0.51
C LEU A 368 -9.77 11.51 0.95
N LYS A 369 -9.89 11.85 2.25
CA LYS A 369 -9.22 13.02 2.82
C LYS A 369 -7.69 12.87 2.72
N GLN A 370 -7.12 11.73 3.09
CA GLN A 370 -5.70 11.46 2.95
C GLN A 370 -5.23 11.60 1.50
N ALA A 371 -6.00 11.05 0.55
CA ALA A 371 -5.66 11.10 -0.87
C ALA A 371 -5.59 12.56 -1.38
N VAL A 372 -6.58 13.38 -1.05
CA VAL A 372 -6.59 14.79 -1.43
C VAL A 372 -5.44 15.56 -0.78
N GLU A 373 -5.15 15.32 0.51
CA GLU A 373 -4.03 15.96 1.21
C GLU A 373 -2.69 15.63 0.52
N LEU A 374 -2.47 14.38 0.10
CA LEU A 374 -1.27 13.97 -0.62
C LEU A 374 -1.19 14.58 -2.03
N LEU A 375 -2.28 14.59 -2.79
CA LEU A 375 -2.33 15.22 -4.11
C LEU A 375 -2.00 16.70 -4.02
N ARG A 376 -2.64 17.42 -3.08
CA ARG A 376 -2.45 18.86 -2.88
C ARG A 376 -1.08 19.24 -2.32
N ALA A 377 -0.39 18.34 -1.66
CA ALA A 377 1.00 18.54 -1.24
C ALA A 377 1.93 18.72 -2.46
N SER A 378 1.60 18.09 -3.60
CA SER A 378 2.36 18.18 -4.85
C SER A 378 1.77 19.21 -5.82
N ALA A 379 0.44 19.37 -5.86
CA ALA A 379 -0.30 20.29 -6.74
C ALA A 379 -1.46 20.92 -5.95
N PRO A 380 -1.36 22.16 -5.49
CA PRO A 380 -2.34 22.79 -4.57
C PRO A 380 -3.80 22.78 -5.07
N GLU A 381 -4.00 22.86 -6.39
CA GLU A 381 -5.32 22.86 -7.03
C GLU A 381 -5.79 21.46 -7.45
N ALA A 382 -5.06 20.40 -7.05
CA ALA A 382 -5.39 19.02 -7.41
C ALA A 382 -6.76 18.61 -6.86
N LEU A 383 -7.46 17.83 -7.66
CA LEU A 383 -8.78 17.28 -7.36
C LEU A 383 -8.71 15.74 -7.39
N LEU A 384 -9.51 15.11 -6.56
CA LEU A 384 -9.80 13.69 -6.62
C LEU A 384 -11.22 13.48 -7.14
N CYS A 385 -11.36 12.82 -8.29
CA CYS A 385 -12.65 12.55 -8.89
C CYS A 385 -13.06 11.09 -8.69
N LEU A 386 -14.26 10.86 -8.16
CA LEU A 386 -14.87 9.53 -8.11
C LEU A 386 -15.96 9.45 -9.17
N ILE A 387 -15.82 8.51 -10.10
CA ILE A 387 -16.77 8.29 -11.18
C ILE A 387 -17.42 6.92 -10.97
N ILE A 388 -18.72 6.91 -10.69
CA ILE A 388 -19.48 5.70 -10.39
C ILE A 388 -20.34 5.38 -11.61
N ASP A 389 -19.89 4.44 -12.42
CA ASP A 389 -20.59 4.05 -13.64
C ASP A 389 -21.76 3.10 -13.35
N ALA A 390 -22.83 3.28 -14.12
CA ALA A 390 -24.04 2.47 -14.07
C ALA A 390 -24.64 2.34 -12.65
N ALA A 391 -24.65 3.43 -11.91
CA ALA A 391 -25.03 3.53 -10.49
C ALA A 391 -26.47 3.02 -10.20
N ASP A 392 -27.38 3.12 -11.19
CA ASP A 392 -28.74 2.57 -11.10
C ASP A 392 -28.75 1.04 -10.95
N ASN A 393 -27.72 0.33 -11.40
CA ASN A 393 -27.63 -1.13 -11.22
C ASN A 393 -27.28 -1.51 -9.77
N ALA A 394 -26.52 -0.68 -9.05
CA ALA A 394 -26.25 -0.92 -7.62
C ALA A 394 -27.54 -0.80 -6.81
N GLU A 395 -28.39 0.21 -7.06
CA GLU A 395 -29.68 0.35 -6.39
C GLU A 395 -30.63 -0.79 -6.74
N MET A 396 -30.64 -1.23 -7.99
CA MET A 396 -31.44 -2.39 -8.42
C MET A 396 -30.99 -3.68 -7.72
N ALA A 397 -29.69 -3.91 -7.62
CA ALA A 397 -29.15 -5.08 -6.95
C ALA A 397 -29.52 -5.10 -5.45
N ALA A 398 -29.41 -3.95 -4.78
CA ALA A 398 -29.82 -3.82 -3.37
C ALA A 398 -31.31 -4.14 -3.19
N GLU A 399 -32.18 -3.60 -4.06
CA GLU A 399 -33.61 -3.83 -4.05
C GLU A 399 -33.94 -5.32 -4.31
N GLU A 400 -33.33 -5.95 -5.34
CA GLU A 400 -33.52 -7.36 -5.67
C GLU A 400 -33.05 -8.31 -4.54
N GLN A 401 -32.08 -7.91 -3.74
CA GLN A 401 -31.56 -8.67 -2.60
C GLN A 401 -32.24 -8.32 -1.27
N GLY A 402 -33.21 -7.39 -1.28
CA GLY A 402 -33.94 -6.98 -0.07
C GLY A 402 -33.11 -6.14 0.89
N GLU A 403 -32.02 -5.50 0.40
CA GLU A 403 -31.20 -4.60 1.20
C GLU A 403 -31.80 -3.18 1.20
N PRO A 404 -31.64 -2.40 2.28
CA PRO A 404 -32.31 -1.10 2.44
C PRO A 404 -31.81 -0.04 1.45
N SER A 405 -30.51 -0.09 1.07
CA SER A 405 -29.88 0.81 0.12
C SER A 405 -28.55 0.25 -0.37
N SER A 406 -28.07 0.71 -1.51
CA SER A 406 -26.69 0.51 -1.92
C SER A 406 -25.76 1.61 -1.38
N PHE A 407 -24.45 1.43 -1.54
CA PHE A 407 -23.46 2.48 -1.22
C PHE A 407 -23.68 3.76 -2.03
N VAL A 408 -24.28 3.67 -3.23
CA VAL A 408 -24.54 4.80 -4.11
C VAL A 408 -25.47 5.81 -3.44
N ARG A 409 -26.57 5.35 -2.83
CA ARG A 409 -27.56 6.22 -2.17
C ARG A 409 -26.97 6.97 -1.00
N ASP A 410 -26.04 6.36 -0.27
CA ASP A 410 -25.40 7.00 0.87
C ASP A 410 -24.29 7.94 0.38
N LEU A 411 -23.49 7.52 -0.61
CA LEU A 411 -22.40 8.32 -1.14
C LEU A 411 -22.87 9.61 -1.83
N ILE A 412 -23.98 9.56 -2.59
CA ILE A 412 -24.53 10.72 -3.31
C ILE A 412 -25.06 11.82 -2.38
N ARG A 413 -25.34 11.47 -1.12
CA ARG A 413 -25.95 12.37 -0.11
C ARG A 413 -24.98 12.87 0.93
N ILE A 414 -23.83 12.20 1.08
CA ILE A 414 -22.90 12.56 2.14
C ILE A 414 -22.07 13.79 1.72
N PRO A 415 -21.87 14.76 2.62
CA PRO A 415 -20.96 15.85 2.35
C PRO A 415 -19.52 15.29 2.21
N LEU A 416 -18.92 15.53 1.05
CA LEU A 416 -17.54 15.12 0.78
C LEU A 416 -16.54 16.15 1.28
N PRO A 417 -15.32 15.73 1.66
CA PRO A 417 -14.21 16.63 1.92
C PRO A 417 -13.94 17.54 0.71
N ASP A 418 -13.45 18.76 0.96
CA ASP A 418 -13.02 19.66 -0.11
C ASP A 418 -11.96 19.02 -1.01
N GLY A 419 -11.98 19.34 -2.32
CA GLY A 419 -11.09 18.77 -3.31
C GLY A 419 -11.57 17.43 -3.91
N ILE A 420 -12.71 16.89 -3.48
CA ILE A 420 -13.32 15.71 -4.05
C ILE A 420 -14.45 16.10 -5.00
N ARG A 421 -14.53 15.41 -6.13
CA ARG A 421 -15.61 15.53 -7.12
C ARG A 421 -16.26 14.17 -7.31
N LEU A 422 -17.57 14.17 -7.54
CA LEU A 422 -18.34 12.93 -7.64
C LEU A 422 -19.28 12.98 -8.84
N ALA A 423 -19.15 12.00 -9.71
CA ALA A 423 -20.04 11.79 -10.85
C ALA A 423 -20.66 10.40 -10.81
N PHE A 424 -21.95 10.33 -11.15
CA PHE A 424 -22.68 9.08 -11.31
C PHE A 424 -23.19 8.99 -12.73
N THR A 425 -23.08 7.81 -13.36
CA THR A 425 -23.81 7.55 -14.60
C THR A 425 -25.01 6.65 -14.32
N CYS A 426 -26.11 6.86 -15.02
CA CYS A 426 -27.30 6.01 -14.91
C CYS A 426 -28.16 6.07 -16.18
N ARG A 427 -29.17 5.20 -16.26
CA ARG A 427 -30.19 5.29 -17.30
C ARG A 427 -31.20 6.40 -16.99
N THR A 428 -31.61 7.16 -18.00
CA THR A 428 -32.52 8.30 -17.85
C THR A 428 -33.77 7.95 -17.05
N HIS A 429 -34.44 6.86 -17.38
CA HIS A 429 -35.69 6.42 -16.74
C HIS A 429 -35.47 5.82 -15.32
N ARG A 430 -34.21 5.67 -14.86
CA ARG A 430 -33.87 5.12 -13.55
C ARG A 430 -33.18 6.12 -12.64
N ARG A 431 -32.92 7.36 -13.10
CA ARG A 431 -32.18 8.36 -12.35
C ARG A 431 -32.78 8.65 -10.97
N SER A 432 -34.11 8.64 -10.85
CA SER A 432 -34.79 8.84 -9.56
C SER A 432 -34.45 7.79 -8.49
N ARG A 433 -33.99 6.59 -8.90
CA ARG A 433 -33.57 5.53 -7.97
C ARG A 433 -32.32 5.90 -7.17
N LEU A 434 -31.44 6.72 -7.71
CA LEU A 434 -30.24 7.17 -7.03
C LEU A 434 -30.56 7.98 -5.76
N GLY A 435 -31.75 8.61 -5.72
CA GLY A 435 -32.18 9.43 -4.60
C GLY A 435 -31.26 10.63 -4.37
N ALA A 436 -30.72 11.20 -5.43
CA ALA A 436 -29.91 12.40 -5.40
C ALA A 436 -30.65 13.56 -4.74
N SER A 437 -29.87 14.47 -4.10
CA SER A 437 -30.45 15.71 -3.59
C SER A 437 -30.89 16.64 -4.75
N PRO A 438 -31.80 17.59 -4.50
CA PRO A 438 -32.19 18.59 -5.52
C PRO A 438 -31.01 19.48 -5.97
N GLU A 439 -29.92 19.49 -5.22
CA GLU A 439 -28.71 20.27 -5.52
C GLU A 439 -27.77 19.54 -6.50
N ALA A 440 -28.01 18.24 -6.73
CA ALA A 440 -27.22 17.46 -7.68
C ALA A 440 -27.43 17.99 -9.10
N HIS A 441 -26.33 18.18 -9.83
CA HIS A 441 -26.40 18.67 -11.20
C HIS A 441 -26.67 17.52 -12.16
N GLU A 442 -27.84 17.52 -12.82
CA GLU A 442 -28.19 16.52 -13.82
C GLU A 442 -27.72 16.97 -15.23
N ILE A 443 -27.03 16.06 -15.93
CA ILE A 443 -26.57 16.29 -17.31
C ILE A 443 -27.05 15.13 -18.18
N GLU A 444 -27.82 15.45 -19.23
CA GLU A 444 -28.19 14.46 -20.22
C GLU A 444 -27.06 14.27 -21.24
N LEU A 445 -26.55 13.05 -21.35
CA LEU A 445 -25.62 12.69 -22.41
C LEU A 445 -26.41 12.41 -23.69
N ARG A 446 -26.27 13.30 -24.66
CA ARG A 446 -26.95 13.20 -25.94
C ARG A 446 -26.37 12.07 -26.81
N PRO A 447 -27.15 11.44 -27.72
CA PRO A 447 -26.62 10.58 -28.77
C PRO A 447 -25.55 11.31 -29.58
N PHE A 448 -24.71 10.56 -30.31
CA PHE A 448 -23.73 11.15 -31.23
C PHE A 448 -24.41 12.07 -32.24
N SER A 449 -23.82 13.25 -32.48
CA SER A 449 -24.24 14.12 -33.59
C SER A 449 -23.99 13.45 -34.96
N GLU A 450 -24.56 14.01 -36.02
CA GLU A 450 -24.28 13.52 -37.38
C GLU A 450 -22.78 13.62 -37.71
N ASN A 451 -22.10 14.70 -37.28
CA ASN A 451 -20.67 14.89 -37.48
C ASN A 451 -19.83 13.86 -36.75
N GLU A 452 -20.12 13.63 -35.47
CA GLU A 452 -19.46 12.60 -34.67
C GLU A 452 -19.64 11.21 -35.27
N SER A 453 -20.91 10.89 -35.70
CA SER A 453 -21.23 9.61 -36.32
C SER A 453 -20.49 9.41 -37.65
N HIS A 454 -20.37 10.45 -38.46
CA HIS A 454 -19.62 10.43 -39.71
C HIS A 454 -18.11 10.19 -39.44
N THR A 455 -17.54 10.85 -38.45
CA THR A 455 -16.14 10.68 -38.09
C THR A 455 -15.85 9.25 -37.62
N ILE A 456 -16.72 8.68 -36.76
CA ILE A 456 -16.62 7.29 -36.31
C ILE A 456 -16.66 6.32 -37.51
N PHE A 457 -17.54 6.58 -38.45
CA PHE A 457 -17.69 5.73 -39.65
C PHE A 457 -16.44 5.78 -40.53
N VAL A 458 -15.90 6.95 -40.78
CA VAL A 458 -14.68 7.15 -41.60
C VAL A 458 -13.46 6.48 -40.94
N ASP A 459 -13.24 6.70 -39.62
CA ASP A 459 -12.12 6.09 -38.90
C ASP A 459 -12.24 4.56 -38.85
N SER A 460 -13.46 4.03 -38.67
CA SER A 460 -13.70 2.60 -38.67
C SER A 460 -13.40 1.93 -39.99
N ILE A 461 -13.56 2.67 -41.13
CA ILE A 461 -13.20 2.21 -42.47
C ILE A 461 -11.68 2.29 -42.69
N LEU A 462 -11.06 3.38 -42.26
CA LEU A 462 -9.61 3.60 -42.44
C LEU A 462 -8.74 2.65 -41.59
N GLN A 463 -9.26 2.23 -40.44
CA GLN A 463 -8.56 1.28 -39.56
C GLN A 463 -8.77 -0.19 -39.92
N ARG A 464 -9.70 -0.52 -40.84
CA ARG A 464 -9.77 -1.89 -41.34
C ARG A 464 -8.53 -2.17 -42.18
N PRO A 465 -7.71 -3.19 -41.81
CA PRO A 465 -6.63 -3.61 -42.70
C PRO A 465 -7.24 -3.91 -44.04
N VAL A 466 -6.69 -3.33 -45.12
CA VAL A 466 -7.07 -3.61 -46.49
C VAL A 466 -6.97 -5.13 -46.68
N MET A 467 -8.10 -5.85 -46.62
CA MET A 467 -8.13 -7.26 -46.97
C MET A 467 -7.73 -7.30 -48.44
N THR A 468 -6.52 -7.69 -48.73
CA THR A 468 -6.06 -7.96 -50.08
C THR A 468 -7.04 -8.99 -50.71
N LEU A 469 -7.42 -8.80 -51.95
CA LEU A 469 -8.30 -9.69 -52.74
C LEU A 469 -7.96 -11.20 -52.60
N GLN A 470 -6.70 -11.52 -52.23
CA GLN A 470 -6.27 -12.88 -51.94
C GLN A 470 -6.95 -13.50 -50.69
N ASN A 471 -7.26 -12.71 -49.64
CA ASN A 471 -7.91 -13.24 -48.44
C ASN A 471 -9.44 -13.44 -48.63
N LEU A 472 -10.07 -12.71 -49.53
CA LEU A 472 -11.47 -12.94 -49.91
C LEU A 472 -11.64 -14.24 -50.76
N LEU A 473 -10.67 -14.57 -51.61
CA LEU A 473 -10.65 -15.83 -52.34
C LEU A 473 -10.45 -17.04 -51.43
N PHE A 474 -9.61 -16.94 -50.39
CA PHE A 474 -9.39 -18.02 -49.43
C PHE A 474 -10.61 -18.28 -48.51
N SER A 475 -11.38 -17.27 -48.16
CA SER A 475 -12.59 -17.45 -47.36
C SER A 475 -13.74 -18.05 -48.20
N ALA A 476 -13.84 -17.66 -49.45
CA ALA A 476 -14.85 -18.21 -50.38
C ALA A 476 -14.60 -19.69 -50.76
N VAL A 477 -13.34 -20.12 -50.79
CA VAL A 477 -12.97 -21.53 -51.04
C VAL A 477 -13.22 -22.41 -49.80
N ARG A 478 -13.02 -21.91 -48.58
CA ARG A 478 -13.35 -22.65 -47.35
C ARG A 478 -14.86 -22.84 -47.13
N THR A 479 -15.69 -21.91 -47.51
CA THR A 479 -17.16 -22.02 -47.38
C THR A 479 -17.79 -22.99 -48.41
N ARG A 480 -17.08 -23.32 -49.50
CA ARG A 480 -17.54 -24.35 -50.46
C ARG A 480 -17.11 -25.77 -50.07
N ALA A 481 -16.04 -25.95 -49.33
CA ALA A 481 -15.55 -27.26 -48.89
C ALA A 481 -16.29 -27.87 -47.68
N SER A 482 -17.07 -27.06 -46.93
CA SER A 482 -17.85 -27.51 -45.77
C SER A 482 -19.32 -27.88 -46.05
N ARG A 483 -19.73 -28.00 -47.34
CA ARG A 483 -21.09 -28.42 -47.75
C ARG A 483 -21.15 -29.81 -48.41
N HIS A 484 -20.06 -30.55 -48.42
CA HIS A 484 -20.05 -31.95 -48.83
C HIS A 484 -19.18 -32.75 -47.83
N TRP A 485 -19.79 -33.08 -46.71
CA TRP A 485 -19.62 -34.33 -45.94
C TRP A 485 -20.72 -34.36 -44.88
#